data_0eb9df74f0099616393c6f340463f297
#
_entry.id   0eb9df74f0099616393c6f340463f297
#
_cell.length_a   1.000
_cell.length_b   1.000
_cell.length_c   1.000
_cell.angle_alpha   90.00
_cell.angle_beta   90.00
_cell.angle_gamma   90.00
#
_symmetry.space_group_name_H-M   'P 1'
#
loop_
_entity.id
_entity.type
_entity.pdbx_description
1 polymer ?
#
loop_
_entity_poly.entity_id
_entity_poly.type
_entity_poly.pdbx_seq_one_letter_code
_entity_poly.pdbx_strand_id
1 'polypeptide(L)'
;MTEKNQTKRVAVLVESNVEDSEFQIPYAALNEAGAEVTVLGSRVNETYTGKQMKLSVKADATTTEARAEDFDAVIIPGGMAPDRMRTNMKTVRFVERAFEQGKLVAAVCHGPQVLIEADVLRGKRATGFRAIRKDMENAGANFENEAVVEDGNLVTSRRPGDLPIFTATILRRLGLSAKGAPLPDASDASADWWQLAEGWGGSTKAEIVDAVNTALRGERYALSAFEHYAEATADAEMKGVFNEIVGAKRRHIGLLEARLASLGGQESMQAAGGGAWATLKSWLQSNNDVAVLRRALGDLQTGVVDAFNLSTQLTDPVTTAIFDEIEIELAKHEQRVADLYHARLGAAEAKPASPTTRAAVGA
;
A
#
# COMPACT_ATOMS: atom_id res chain seq x y z
N MET A 1 22.91 -5.01 41.39
CA MET A 1 22.57 -6.30 40.77
C MET A 1 22.12 -5.98 39.34
N THR A 2 23.00 -6.21 38.38
CA THR A 2 22.66 -6.08 36.95
C THR A 2 21.64 -7.16 36.63
N GLU A 3 20.38 -6.78 36.39
CA GLU A 3 19.41 -7.69 35.79
C GLU A 3 20.06 -8.27 34.54
N LYS A 4 20.24 -9.59 34.51
CA LYS A 4 20.58 -10.31 33.29
C LYS A 4 19.46 -9.98 32.30
N ASN A 5 19.77 -9.20 31.29
CA ASN A 5 18.84 -8.90 30.20
C ASN A 5 18.45 -10.25 29.59
N GLN A 6 17.26 -10.74 29.95
CA GLN A 6 16.76 -12.03 29.48
C GLN A 6 16.52 -11.88 27.97
N THR A 7 17.10 -12.76 27.16
CA THR A 7 16.89 -12.78 25.71
C THR A 7 15.40 -12.82 25.40
N LYS A 8 14.93 -11.89 24.60
CA LYS A 8 13.53 -11.82 24.18
C LYS A 8 13.21 -12.94 23.21
N ARG A 9 12.12 -13.65 23.45
CA ARG A 9 11.64 -14.76 22.62
C ARG A 9 10.45 -14.30 21.81
N VAL A 10 10.53 -14.39 20.48
CA VAL A 10 9.52 -13.87 19.56
C VAL A 10 9.05 -14.95 18.61
N ALA A 11 7.74 -15.16 18.54
CA ALA A 11 7.11 -16.00 17.52
C ALA A 11 6.79 -15.17 16.29
N VAL A 12 7.23 -15.59 15.11
CA VAL A 12 6.79 -15.02 13.83
C VAL A 12 5.94 -16.06 13.11
N LEU A 13 4.67 -15.74 12.87
CA LEU A 13 3.76 -16.66 12.20
C LEU A 13 4.02 -16.67 10.70
N VAL A 14 3.88 -17.84 10.08
CA VAL A 14 4.05 -17.98 8.63
C VAL A 14 2.99 -18.93 8.04
N GLU A 15 2.54 -18.59 6.84
CA GLU A 15 1.74 -19.46 5.97
C GLU A 15 2.05 -19.11 4.50
N SER A 16 1.71 -19.99 3.56
CA SER A 16 1.97 -19.77 2.13
C SER A 16 1.33 -18.47 1.62
N ASN A 17 2.02 -17.77 0.72
CA ASN A 17 1.66 -16.47 0.16
C ASN A 17 1.65 -15.33 1.21
N VAL A 18 2.48 -15.44 2.25
CA VAL A 18 2.80 -14.29 3.12
C VAL A 18 3.39 -13.15 2.28
N GLU A 19 3.13 -11.91 2.65
CA GLU A 19 3.82 -10.78 2.01
C GLU A 19 5.31 -10.82 2.42
N ASP A 20 6.18 -10.93 1.43
CA ASP A 20 7.61 -11.22 1.63
C ASP A 20 8.28 -10.22 2.60
N SER A 21 8.06 -8.93 2.40
CA SER A 21 8.66 -7.87 3.23
C SER A 21 8.08 -7.83 4.64
N GLU A 22 6.79 -8.18 4.82
CA GLU A 22 6.13 -8.15 6.13
C GLU A 22 6.59 -9.28 7.06
N PHE A 23 7.11 -10.35 6.49
CA PHE A 23 7.85 -11.36 7.22
C PHE A 23 9.31 -10.97 7.38
N GLN A 24 10.00 -10.64 6.27
CA GLN A 24 11.45 -10.48 6.22
C GLN A 24 11.97 -9.34 7.11
N ILE A 25 11.34 -8.16 7.06
CA ILE A 25 11.84 -6.97 7.77
C ILE A 25 11.76 -7.15 9.29
N PRO A 26 10.63 -7.52 9.92
CA PRO A 26 10.59 -7.78 11.35
C PRO A 26 11.48 -8.94 11.77
N TYR A 27 11.55 -10.02 10.97
CA TYR A 27 12.38 -11.18 11.24
C TYR A 27 13.88 -10.81 11.28
N ALA A 28 14.35 -10.07 10.27
CA ALA A 28 15.75 -9.64 10.19
C ALA A 28 16.11 -8.69 11.35
N ALA A 29 15.27 -7.70 11.60
CA ALA A 29 15.47 -6.70 12.66
C ALA A 29 15.52 -7.34 14.06
N LEU A 30 14.62 -8.27 14.35
CA LEU A 30 14.59 -8.98 15.64
C LEU A 30 15.82 -9.85 15.85
N ASN A 31 16.25 -10.61 14.82
CA ASN A 31 17.49 -11.39 14.90
C ASN A 31 18.72 -10.49 15.09
N GLU A 32 18.80 -9.38 14.35
CA GLU A 32 19.89 -8.41 14.48
C GLU A 32 19.94 -7.80 15.88
N ALA A 33 18.78 -7.52 16.47
CA ALA A 33 18.65 -6.99 17.83
C ALA A 33 18.93 -8.04 18.92
N GLY A 34 19.21 -9.29 18.58
CA GLY A 34 19.55 -10.37 19.49
C GLY A 34 18.36 -11.07 20.15
N ALA A 35 17.15 -10.96 19.56
CA ALA A 35 16.02 -11.77 19.98
C ALA A 35 16.18 -13.24 19.53
N GLU A 36 15.62 -14.17 20.28
CA GLU A 36 15.43 -15.57 19.87
C GLU A 36 14.12 -15.64 19.08
N VAL A 37 14.22 -15.74 17.75
CA VAL A 37 13.05 -15.75 16.85
C VAL A 37 12.72 -17.19 16.47
N THR A 38 11.46 -17.59 16.68
CA THR A 38 10.92 -18.89 16.27
C THR A 38 9.86 -18.70 15.20
N VAL A 39 10.03 -19.33 14.06
CA VAL A 39 9.05 -19.31 12.96
C VAL A 39 8.03 -20.39 13.19
N LEU A 40 6.76 -20.00 13.35
CA LEU A 40 5.64 -20.90 13.60
C LEU A 40 4.73 -21.00 12.36
N GLY A 41 4.62 -22.20 11.82
CA GLY A 41 3.71 -22.51 10.72
C GLY A 41 2.55 -23.40 11.12
N SER A 42 1.75 -23.83 10.15
CA SER A 42 0.67 -24.82 10.35
C SER A 42 1.18 -26.26 10.31
N ARG A 43 2.37 -26.50 9.73
CA ARG A 43 3.00 -27.84 9.60
C ARG A 43 4.47 -27.76 9.92
N VAL A 44 4.95 -28.72 10.73
CA VAL A 44 6.37 -28.85 11.08
C VAL A 44 7.20 -29.22 9.85
N ASN A 45 8.38 -28.63 9.75
CA ASN A 45 9.32 -28.85 8.63
C ASN A 45 8.77 -28.44 7.25
N GLU A 46 7.63 -27.77 7.17
CA GLU A 46 7.12 -27.20 5.93
C GLU A 46 7.94 -25.98 5.53
N THR A 47 8.17 -25.82 4.23
CA THR A 47 8.76 -24.61 3.65
C THR A 47 7.66 -23.76 3.05
N TYR A 48 7.56 -22.53 3.52
CA TYR A 48 6.57 -21.56 3.07
C TYR A 48 7.22 -20.56 2.11
N THR A 49 6.49 -20.21 1.07
CA THR A 49 6.95 -19.22 0.09
C THR A 49 6.14 -17.95 0.20
N GLY A 50 6.81 -16.83 0.02
CA GLY A 50 6.17 -15.52 -0.04
C GLY A 50 5.35 -15.32 -1.33
N LYS A 51 4.46 -14.36 -1.30
CA LYS A 51 3.57 -13.97 -2.40
C LYS A 51 4.34 -13.55 -3.66
N GLN A 52 5.50 -12.90 -3.49
CA GLN A 52 6.36 -12.47 -4.58
C GLN A 52 7.46 -13.50 -4.91
N MET A 53 7.46 -14.66 -4.23
CA MET A 53 8.45 -15.73 -4.37
C MET A 53 9.90 -15.30 -4.08
N LYS A 54 10.11 -14.18 -3.39
CA LYS A 54 11.42 -13.71 -2.93
C LYS A 54 11.79 -14.34 -1.58
N LEU A 55 10.80 -14.72 -0.79
CA LEU A 55 10.94 -15.37 0.51
C LEU A 55 10.72 -16.89 0.36
N SER A 56 11.61 -17.66 0.99
CA SER A 56 11.44 -19.10 1.23
C SER A 56 11.91 -19.38 2.66
N VAL A 57 11.00 -19.77 3.54
CA VAL A 57 11.30 -19.97 4.97
C VAL A 57 10.73 -21.29 5.46
N LYS A 58 11.53 -22.01 6.24
CA LYS A 58 11.12 -23.25 6.88
C LYS A 58 10.60 -22.95 8.29
N ALA A 59 9.44 -23.51 8.63
CA ALA A 59 8.94 -23.41 10.00
C ALA A 59 9.81 -24.22 10.97
N ASP A 60 10.10 -23.62 12.13
CA ASP A 60 10.85 -24.27 13.22
C ASP A 60 9.92 -25.18 14.03
N ALA A 61 8.66 -24.75 14.22
CA ALA A 61 7.63 -25.48 14.94
C ALA A 61 6.24 -25.08 14.40
N THR A 62 5.20 -25.62 15.01
CA THR A 62 3.81 -25.25 14.71
C THR A 62 3.17 -24.52 15.89
N THR A 63 2.09 -23.77 15.63
CA THR A 63 1.26 -23.15 16.67
C THR A 63 0.55 -24.20 17.57
N THR A 64 0.55 -25.49 17.16
CA THR A 64 0.04 -26.60 17.97
C THR A 64 1.07 -27.06 19.00
N GLU A 65 2.36 -27.06 18.64
CA GLU A 65 3.48 -27.48 19.53
C GLU A 65 3.92 -26.35 20.45
N ALA A 66 3.89 -25.13 19.95
CA ALA A 66 4.31 -23.94 20.69
C ALA A 66 3.31 -23.54 21.76
N ARG A 67 3.80 -22.95 22.85
CA ARG A 67 2.99 -22.41 23.94
C ARG A 67 3.15 -20.89 23.97
N ALA A 68 2.03 -20.16 24.05
CA ALA A 68 2.03 -18.69 24.05
C ALA A 68 2.86 -18.10 25.21
N GLU A 69 2.86 -18.75 26.36
CA GLU A 69 3.62 -18.35 27.55
C GLU A 69 5.14 -18.36 27.35
N ASP A 70 5.65 -19.11 26.36
CA ASP A 70 7.07 -19.21 26.06
C ASP A 70 7.63 -18.01 25.31
N PHE A 71 6.78 -17.08 24.85
CA PHE A 71 7.16 -15.94 24.05
C PHE A 71 6.86 -14.60 24.74
N ASP A 72 7.64 -13.58 24.41
CA ASP A 72 7.40 -12.18 24.79
C ASP A 72 6.56 -11.45 23.75
N ALA A 73 6.60 -11.89 22.49
CA ALA A 73 5.83 -11.31 21.40
C ALA A 73 5.41 -12.33 20.35
N VAL A 74 4.33 -11.99 19.62
CA VAL A 74 3.83 -12.71 18.44
C VAL A 74 3.67 -11.72 17.30
N ILE A 75 4.31 -12.00 16.16
CA ILE A 75 4.24 -11.19 14.95
C ILE A 75 3.41 -11.90 13.89
N ILE A 76 2.44 -11.19 13.33
CA ILE A 76 1.48 -11.70 12.35
C ILE A 76 1.62 -10.89 11.06
N PRO A 77 2.42 -11.35 10.09
CA PRO A 77 2.50 -10.72 8.77
C PRO A 77 1.21 -10.94 7.98
N GLY A 78 1.03 -10.16 6.93
CA GLY A 78 -0.15 -10.24 6.07
C GLY A 78 0.09 -10.99 4.77
N GLY A 79 -0.21 -10.35 3.63
CA GLY A 79 -0.35 -11.02 2.35
C GLY A 79 -1.65 -11.83 2.30
N MET A 80 -1.64 -13.00 1.67
CA MET A 80 -2.76 -13.95 1.65
C MET A 80 -2.69 -15.01 2.76
N ALA A 81 -1.58 -15.03 3.51
CA ALA A 81 -1.35 -15.98 4.59
C ALA A 81 -2.41 -15.92 5.72
N PRO A 82 -2.88 -14.75 6.17
CA PRO A 82 -3.91 -14.63 7.22
C PRO A 82 -5.22 -15.35 6.91
N ASP A 83 -5.63 -15.47 5.66
CA ASP A 83 -6.83 -16.23 5.28
C ASP A 83 -6.72 -17.70 5.70
N ARG A 84 -5.54 -18.30 5.57
CA ARG A 84 -5.30 -19.67 6.03
C ARG A 84 -5.06 -19.74 7.54
N MET A 85 -4.31 -18.78 8.08
CA MET A 85 -4.03 -18.72 9.52
C MET A 85 -5.33 -18.67 10.34
N ARG A 86 -6.31 -17.83 9.94
CA ARG A 86 -7.57 -17.66 10.63
C ARG A 86 -8.50 -18.90 10.57
N THR A 87 -8.33 -19.78 9.58
CA THR A 87 -9.07 -21.05 9.51
C THR A 87 -8.46 -22.14 10.39
N ASN A 88 -7.24 -21.95 10.87
CA ASN A 88 -6.58 -22.87 11.80
C ASN A 88 -6.84 -22.46 13.25
N MET A 89 -7.81 -23.08 13.89
CA MET A 89 -8.19 -22.77 15.27
C MET A 89 -7.04 -22.90 16.29
N LYS A 90 -5.96 -23.65 15.97
CA LYS A 90 -4.79 -23.72 16.84
C LYS A 90 -3.99 -22.43 16.77
N THR A 91 -3.83 -21.87 15.57
CA THR A 91 -3.19 -20.56 15.36
C THR A 91 -4.01 -19.45 16.02
N VAL A 92 -5.32 -19.44 15.81
CA VAL A 92 -6.24 -18.45 16.42
C VAL A 92 -6.13 -18.47 17.94
N ARG A 93 -6.23 -19.66 18.57
CA ARG A 93 -6.12 -19.81 20.03
C ARG A 93 -4.73 -19.48 20.58
N PHE A 94 -3.67 -19.72 19.81
CA PHE A 94 -2.32 -19.32 20.19
C PHE A 94 -2.22 -17.79 20.29
N VAL A 95 -2.76 -17.06 19.30
CA VAL A 95 -2.80 -15.60 19.28
C VAL A 95 -3.69 -15.05 20.39
N GLU A 96 -4.90 -15.60 20.56
CA GLU A 96 -5.83 -15.25 21.66
C GLU A 96 -5.13 -15.34 23.02
N ARG A 97 -4.51 -16.49 23.32
CA ARG A 97 -3.79 -16.71 24.58
C ARG A 97 -2.61 -15.75 24.76
N ALA A 98 -1.83 -15.52 23.72
CA ALA A 98 -0.73 -14.56 23.78
C ALA A 98 -1.25 -13.17 24.18
N PHE A 99 -2.35 -12.74 23.56
CA PHE A 99 -2.98 -11.46 23.85
C PHE A 99 -3.51 -11.40 25.28
N GLU A 100 -4.27 -12.40 25.75
CA GLU A 100 -4.83 -12.49 27.11
C GLU A 100 -3.75 -12.50 28.20
N GLN A 101 -2.59 -13.09 27.91
CA GLN A 101 -1.44 -13.13 28.82
C GLN A 101 -0.62 -11.81 28.80
N GLY A 102 -1.08 -10.79 28.08
CA GLY A 102 -0.40 -9.50 28.01
C GLY A 102 0.89 -9.52 27.18
N LYS A 103 1.12 -10.58 26.37
CA LYS A 103 2.26 -10.62 25.44
C LYS A 103 2.05 -9.58 24.35
N LEU A 104 3.14 -9.04 23.80
CA LEU A 104 3.04 -8.15 22.65
C LEU A 104 2.49 -8.92 21.45
N VAL A 105 1.37 -8.49 20.90
CA VAL A 105 0.81 -9.02 19.67
C VAL A 105 0.89 -7.93 18.60
N ALA A 106 1.63 -8.20 17.53
CA ALA A 106 1.86 -7.25 16.46
C ALA A 106 1.38 -7.83 15.12
N ALA A 107 0.52 -7.08 14.41
CA ALA A 107 -0.04 -7.51 13.14
C ALA A 107 0.03 -6.42 12.08
N VAL A 108 0.35 -6.78 10.85
CA VAL A 108 0.46 -5.82 9.74
C VAL A 108 -0.40 -6.25 8.56
N CYS A 109 -0.88 -5.25 7.80
CA CYS A 109 -1.61 -5.41 6.53
C CYS A 109 -2.90 -6.23 6.71
N HIS A 110 -2.94 -7.46 6.19
CA HIS A 110 -4.05 -8.41 6.39
C HIS A 110 -3.90 -9.25 7.68
N GLY A 111 -2.77 -9.16 8.37
CA GLY A 111 -2.54 -9.86 9.65
C GLY A 111 -3.66 -9.70 10.68
N PRO A 112 -4.30 -8.50 10.82
CA PRO A 112 -5.44 -8.31 11.72
C PRO A 112 -6.64 -9.21 11.45
N GLN A 113 -6.76 -9.89 10.32
CA GLN A 113 -7.80 -10.91 10.09
C GLN A 113 -7.72 -12.06 11.12
N VAL A 114 -6.51 -12.40 11.58
CA VAL A 114 -6.32 -13.39 12.64
C VAL A 114 -6.80 -12.84 14.00
N LEU A 115 -6.61 -11.53 14.23
CA LEU A 115 -7.07 -10.84 15.43
C LEU A 115 -8.61 -10.75 15.48
N ILE A 116 -9.25 -10.57 14.30
CA ILE A 116 -10.72 -10.60 14.17
C ILE A 116 -11.24 -11.97 14.62
N GLU A 117 -10.63 -13.06 14.12
CA GLU A 117 -11.07 -14.42 14.45
C GLU A 117 -10.79 -14.80 15.91
N ALA A 118 -9.74 -14.23 16.51
CA ALA A 118 -9.42 -14.38 17.94
C ALA A 118 -10.26 -13.47 18.86
N ASP A 119 -11.20 -12.68 18.34
CA ASP A 119 -12.08 -11.71 19.05
C ASP A 119 -11.32 -10.71 19.95
N VAL A 120 -10.08 -10.33 19.60
CA VAL A 120 -9.23 -9.46 20.42
C VAL A 120 -9.30 -7.98 20.02
N LEU A 121 -10.05 -7.65 18.97
CA LEU A 121 -10.13 -6.26 18.45
C LEU A 121 -11.27 -5.43 19.07
N ARG A 122 -12.20 -6.04 19.80
CA ARG A 122 -13.37 -5.34 20.35
C ARG A 122 -12.97 -4.21 21.29
N GLY A 123 -13.37 -2.98 20.94
CA GLY A 123 -13.05 -1.75 21.68
C GLY A 123 -11.61 -1.31 21.58
N LYS A 124 -10.76 -1.98 20.79
CA LYS A 124 -9.36 -1.62 20.59
C LYS A 124 -9.20 -0.59 19.49
N ARG A 125 -8.25 0.33 19.68
CA ARG A 125 -7.71 1.14 18.59
C ARG A 125 -6.81 0.24 17.77
N ALA A 126 -7.01 0.23 16.45
CA ALA A 126 -6.21 -0.61 15.56
C ALA A 126 -6.21 -0.08 14.13
N THR A 127 -5.21 -0.48 13.37
CA THR A 127 -5.11 -0.24 11.93
C THR A 127 -4.82 -1.54 11.19
N GLY A 128 -4.92 -1.50 9.87
CA GLY A 128 -4.64 -2.61 8.98
C GLY A 128 -4.76 -2.17 7.53
N PHE A 129 -4.61 -3.11 6.62
CA PHE A 129 -4.78 -2.78 5.20
C PHE A 129 -6.20 -2.28 4.92
N ARG A 130 -6.32 -1.26 4.08
CA ARG A 130 -7.60 -0.59 3.82
C ARG A 130 -8.72 -1.52 3.34
N ALA A 131 -8.38 -2.62 2.66
CA ALA A 131 -9.37 -3.59 2.19
C ALA A 131 -10.10 -4.31 3.34
N ILE A 132 -9.47 -4.48 4.50
CA ILE A 132 -10.07 -5.14 5.67
C ILE A 132 -10.59 -4.14 6.72
N ARG A 133 -10.55 -2.82 6.43
CA ARG A 133 -11.03 -1.79 7.37
C ARG A 133 -12.43 -2.07 7.88
N LYS A 134 -13.35 -2.34 6.95
CA LYS A 134 -14.74 -2.59 7.31
C LYS A 134 -14.93 -3.86 8.15
N ASP A 135 -14.12 -4.88 7.89
CA ASP A 135 -14.16 -6.13 8.67
C ASP A 135 -13.67 -5.89 10.11
N MET A 136 -12.62 -5.07 10.27
CA MET A 136 -12.12 -4.67 11.60
C MET A 136 -13.14 -3.82 12.36
N GLU A 137 -13.79 -2.85 11.72
CA GLU A 137 -14.88 -2.06 12.30
C GLU A 137 -16.04 -2.96 12.73
N ASN A 138 -16.43 -3.92 11.91
CA ASN A 138 -17.51 -4.89 12.22
C ASN A 138 -17.11 -5.81 13.40
N ALA A 139 -15.83 -6.13 13.57
CA ALA A 139 -15.30 -6.86 14.71
C ALA A 139 -15.22 -6.00 16.00
N GLY A 140 -15.58 -4.72 15.92
CA GLY A 140 -15.63 -3.80 17.05
C GLY A 140 -14.35 -3.01 17.29
N ALA A 141 -13.42 -2.98 16.34
CA ALA A 141 -12.24 -2.11 16.39
C ALA A 141 -12.59 -0.64 16.16
N ASN A 142 -11.91 0.26 16.86
CA ASN A 142 -11.84 1.67 16.54
C ASN A 142 -10.72 1.84 15.49
N PHE A 143 -11.07 1.78 14.21
CA PHE A 143 -10.09 1.82 13.13
C PHE A 143 -9.50 3.23 12.98
N GLU A 144 -8.16 3.31 12.95
CA GLU A 144 -7.40 4.53 12.70
C GLU A 144 -6.52 4.35 11.45
N ASN A 145 -6.55 5.31 10.52
CA ASN A 145 -5.71 5.25 9.33
C ASN A 145 -4.31 5.83 9.59
N GLU A 146 -3.59 5.23 10.53
CA GLU A 146 -2.24 5.63 10.91
C GLU A 146 -1.23 4.56 10.53
N ALA A 147 0.03 4.97 10.32
CA ALA A 147 1.09 4.03 9.94
C ALA A 147 1.25 2.89 10.97
N VAL A 148 1.17 3.23 12.25
CA VAL A 148 1.19 2.30 13.37
C VAL A 148 0.21 2.77 14.44
N VAL A 149 -0.56 1.84 14.98
CA VAL A 149 -1.46 2.08 16.12
C VAL A 149 -1.09 1.14 17.25
N GLU A 150 -0.93 1.70 18.45
CA GLU A 150 -0.65 0.98 19.70
C GLU A 150 -1.85 1.08 20.64
N ASP A 151 -2.31 -0.05 21.19
CA ASP A 151 -3.33 -0.10 22.25
C ASP A 151 -3.03 -1.24 23.24
N GLY A 152 -2.49 -0.88 24.40
CA GLY A 152 -2.08 -1.86 25.40
C GLY A 152 -0.94 -2.74 24.90
N ASN A 153 -1.17 -4.04 24.76
CA ASN A 153 -0.21 -4.99 24.21
C ASN A 153 -0.42 -5.30 22.72
N LEU A 154 -1.25 -4.52 22.04
CA LEU A 154 -1.50 -4.63 20.60
C LEU A 154 -0.72 -3.57 19.84
N VAL A 155 -0.06 -3.96 18.75
CA VAL A 155 0.57 -3.07 17.77
C VAL A 155 0.08 -3.48 16.38
N THR A 156 -0.49 -2.55 15.64
CA THR A 156 -0.96 -2.83 14.28
C THR A 156 -0.41 -1.83 13.27
N SER A 157 -0.28 -2.25 12.01
CA SER A 157 0.24 -1.43 10.92
C SER A 157 -0.48 -1.73 9.61
N ARG A 158 -0.41 -0.80 8.64
CA ARG A 158 -1.28 -0.83 7.45
C ARG A 158 -0.74 -1.69 6.30
N ARG A 159 0.60 -1.65 6.02
CA ARG A 159 1.14 -2.08 4.72
C ARG A 159 2.66 -2.15 4.72
N PRO A 160 3.29 -2.67 3.62
CA PRO A 160 4.75 -2.73 3.50
C PRO A 160 5.46 -1.38 3.71
N GLY A 161 4.88 -0.28 3.22
CA GLY A 161 5.47 1.06 3.39
C GLY A 161 5.68 1.49 4.84
N ASP A 162 4.87 1.00 5.75
CA ASP A 162 4.92 1.35 7.17
C ASP A 162 5.83 0.41 8.01
N LEU A 163 6.43 -0.62 7.40
CA LEU A 163 7.22 -1.65 8.10
C LEU A 163 8.39 -1.13 8.92
N PRO A 164 9.18 -0.11 8.49
CA PRO A 164 10.26 0.37 9.33
C PRO A 164 9.75 1.00 10.63
N ILE A 165 8.63 1.73 10.60
CA ILE A 165 7.99 2.32 11.79
C ILE A 165 7.42 1.19 12.67
N PHE A 166 6.70 0.24 12.09
CA PHE A 166 6.12 -0.91 12.77
C PHE A 166 7.19 -1.74 13.48
N THR A 167 8.27 -2.08 12.78
CA THR A 167 9.38 -2.88 13.31
C THR A 167 10.13 -2.14 14.42
N ALA A 168 10.42 -0.84 14.23
CA ALA A 168 11.02 -0.01 15.26
C ALA A 168 10.15 0.06 16.53
N THR A 169 8.83 0.14 16.37
CA THR A 169 7.87 0.12 17.49
C THR A 169 7.93 -1.22 18.23
N ILE A 170 7.96 -2.34 17.53
CA ILE A 170 8.10 -3.67 18.14
C ILE A 170 9.39 -3.78 18.93
N LEU A 171 10.53 -3.38 18.35
CA LEU A 171 11.82 -3.39 19.02
C LEU A 171 11.80 -2.56 20.31
N ARG A 172 11.27 -1.32 20.26
CA ARG A 172 11.13 -0.47 21.44
C ARG A 172 10.26 -1.11 22.52
N ARG A 173 9.12 -1.68 22.14
CA ARG A 173 8.20 -2.38 23.08
C ARG A 173 8.86 -3.56 23.77
N LEU A 174 9.78 -4.23 23.10
CA LEU A 174 10.58 -5.33 23.66
C LEU A 174 11.81 -4.88 24.44
N GLY A 175 12.11 -3.58 24.46
CA GLY A 175 13.35 -3.07 25.06
C GLY A 175 14.59 -3.44 24.28
N LEU A 176 14.46 -3.68 22.98
CA LEU A 176 15.52 -3.96 22.04
C LEU A 176 15.92 -2.70 21.27
N SER A 177 17.13 -2.67 20.75
CA SER A 177 17.66 -1.58 19.94
C SER A 177 18.19 -2.11 18.61
N ALA A 178 18.11 -1.32 17.55
CA ALA A 178 18.80 -1.65 16.31
C ALA A 178 20.31 -1.58 16.52
N LYS A 179 21.04 -2.43 15.81
CA LYS A 179 22.50 -2.51 15.93
C LYS A 179 23.13 -1.19 15.49
N GLY A 180 23.67 -0.45 16.45
CA GLY A 180 24.50 0.73 16.18
C GLY A 180 23.79 2.08 16.08
N ALA A 181 22.46 2.16 16.21
CA ALA A 181 21.75 3.44 16.20
C ALA A 181 20.51 3.42 17.11
N PRO A 182 20.17 4.54 17.75
CA PRO A 182 18.88 4.69 18.42
C PRO A 182 17.75 4.61 17.38
N LEU A 183 16.68 3.89 17.74
CA LEU A 183 15.48 3.84 16.90
C LEU A 183 14.78 5.20 16.91
N PRO A 184 14.42 5.76 15.74
CA PRO A 184 13.64 6.99 15.68
C PRO A 184 12.29 6.82 16.39
N ASP A 185 11.70 7.92 16.87
CA ASP A 185 10.33 7.91 17.33
C ASP A 185 9.36 7.66 16.16
N ALA A 186 8.26 6.93 16.40
CA ALA A 186 7.29 6.61 15.33
C ALA A 186 6.67 7.85 14.68
N SER A 187 6.62 8.98 15.43
CA SER A 187 6.11 10.26 14.95
C SER A 187 7.17 11.11 14.24
N ASP A 188 8.43 10.68 14.19
CA ASP A 188 9.51 11.43 13.54
C ASP A 188 9.42 11.32 12.01
N ALA A 189 8.74 12.29 11.41
CA ALA A 189 8.60 12.40 9.95
C ALA A 189 9.92 12.77 9.24
N SER A 190 10.95 13.22 9.99
CA SER A 190 12.26 13.60 9.43
C SER A 190 13.25 12.43 9.38
N ALA A 191 12.93 11.32 10.02
CA ALA A 191 13.80 10.16 10.06
C ALA A 191 13.93 9.50 8.67
N ASP A 192 15.13 9.07 8.34
CA ASP A 192 15.41 8.31 7.12
C ASP A 192 14.95 6.85 7.26
N TRP A 193 13.63 6.66 7.41
CA TRP A 193 13.00 5.35 7.60
C TRP A 193 13.39 4.31 6.55
N TRP A 194 13.63 4.76 5.31
CA TRP A 194 14.06 3.90 4.22
C TRP A 194 15.41 3.23 4.48
N GLN A 195 16.34 3.91 5.19
CA GLN A 195 17.64 3.32 5.53
C GLN A 195 17.50 2.15 6.50
N LEU A 196 16.61 2.28 7.50
CA LEU A 196 16.29 1.18 8.40
C LEU A 196 15.65 0.01 7.65
N ALA A 197 14.68 0.30 6.77
CA ALA A 197 14.05 -0.73 5.95
C ALA A 197 15.07 -1.45 5.07
N GLU A 198 15.94 -0.73 4.36
CA GLU A 198 17.00 -1.28 3.52
C GLU A 198 17.95 -2.17 4.34
N GLY A 199 18.35 -1.72 5.54
CA GLY A 199 19.19 -2.49 6.44
C GLY A 199 18.56 -3.82 6.88
N TRP A 200 17.24 -3.91 6.92
CA TRP A 200 16.48 -5.13 7.27
C TRP A 200 15.96 -5.91 6.05
N GLY A 201 16.46 -5.58 4.85
CA GLY A 201 16.09 -6.28 3.61
C GLY A 201 14.86 -5.75 2.91
N GLY A 202 14.44 -4.53 3.23
CA GLY A 202 13.41 -3.78 2.50
C GLY A 202 13.93 -3.11 1.24
N SER A 203 13.14 -2.18 0.70
CA SER A 203 13.47 -1.48 -0.54
C SER A 203 14.77 -0.70 -0.43
N THR A 204 15.63 -0.88 -1.42
CA THR A 204 16.86 -0.10 -1.56
C THR A 204 16.56 1.33 -2.01
N LYS A 205 17.47 2.25 -1.71
CA LYS A 205 17.38 3.62 -2.22
C LYS A 205 17.20 3.66 -3.74
N ALA A 206 17.88 2.78 -4.48
CA ALA A 206 17.80 2.71 -5.93
C ALA A 206 16.39 2.31 -6.41
N GLU A 207 15.76 1.34 -5.76
CA GLU A 207 14.38 0.92 -6.06
C GLU A 207 13.37 2.04 -5.77
N ILE A 208 13.56 2.79 -4.68
CA ILE A 208 12.70 3.94 -4.36
C ILE A 208 12.85 5.04 -5.40
N VAL A 209 14.08 5.38 -5.79
CA VAL A 209 14.37 6.39 -6.83
C VAL A 209 13.76 5.97 -8.18
N ASP A 210 13.85 4.70 -8.56
CA ASP A 210 13.26 4.18 -9.81
C ASP A 210 11.73 4.26 -9.79
N ALA A 211 11.11 3.91 -8.67
CA ALA A 211 9.66 4.03 -8.51
C ALA A 211 9.19 5.49 -8.61
N VAL A 212 9.90 6.45 -7.96
CA VAL A 212 9.60 7.88 -8.07
C VAL A 212 9.75 8.38 -9.50
N ASN A 213 10.82 7.98 -10.20
CA ASN A 213 11.02 8.32 -11.62
C ASN A 213 9.93 7.73 -12.53
N THR A 214 9.45 6.53 -12.21
CA THR A 214 8.35 5.89 -12.93
C THR A 214 7.04 6.67 -12.75
N ALA A 215 6.71 7.06 -11.52
CA ALA A 215 5.55 7.89 -11.24
C ALA A 215 5.66 9.27 -11.92
N LEU A 216 6.82 9.92 -11.88
CA LEU A 216 7.07 11.20 -12.56
C LEU A 216 6.80 11.12 -14.07
N ARG A 217 7.26 10.06 -14.73
CA ARG A 217 6.98 9.85 -16.17
C ARG A 217 5.48 9.74 -16.42
N GLY A 218 4.76 8.97 -15.62
CA GLY A 218 3.31 8.79 -15.73
C GLY A 218 2.54 10.09 -15.50
N GLU A 219 2.90 10.84 -14.44
CA GLU A 219 2.23 12.11 -14.10
C GLU A 219 2.46 13.19 -15.16
N ARG A 220 3.68 13.30 -15.74
CA ARG A 220 3.97 14.25 -16.81
C ARG A 220 3.28 13.90 -18.13
N TYR A 221 3.22 12.61 -18.47
CA TYR A 221 2.44 12.15 -19.61
C TYR A 221 0.97 12.53 -19.46
N ALA A 222 0.38 12.20 -18.30
CA ALA A 222 -1.01 12.51 -18.01
C ALA A 222 -1.27 14.04 -17.96
N LEU A 223 -0.35 14.83 -17.39
CA LEU A 223 -0.43 16.30 -17.42
C LEU A 223 -0.62 16.81 -18.85
N SER A 224 0.27 16.39 -19.78
CA SER A 224 0.18 16.79 -21.18
C SER A 224 -1.12 16.35 -21.85
N ALA A 225 -1.61 15.13 -21.53
CA ALA A 225 -2.88 14.62 -22.05
C ALA A 225 -4.07 15.48 -21.58
N PHE A 226 -4.15 15.79 -20.28
CA PHE A 226 -5.25 16.57 -19.71
C PHE A 226 -5.21 18.06 -20.11
N GLU A 227 -4.02 18.67 -20.30
CA GLU A 227 -3.89 20.00 -20.91
C GLU A 227 -4.51 20.02 -22.31
N HIS A 228 -4.22 19.01 -23.10
CA HIS A 228 -4.79 18.88 -24.43
C HIS A 228 -6.30 18.62 -24.42
N TYR A 229 -6.83 17.77 -23.50
CA TYR A 229 -8.28 17.56 -23.36
C TYR A 229 -9.01 18.87 -22.99
N ALA A 230 -8.41 19.68 -22.11
CA ALA A 230 -8.95 20.99 -21.73
C ALA A 230 -8.95 22.00 -22.87
N GLU A 231 -7.96 21.94 -23.78
CA GLU A 231 -7.89 22.79 -24.95
C GLU A 231 -8.86 22.36 -26.05
N ALA A 232 -9.02 21.06 -26.26
CA ALA A 232 -9.81 20.49 -27.36
C ALA A 232 -11.33 20.54 -27.11
N THR A 233 -11.78 20.57 -25.87
CA THR A 233 -13.22 20.60 -25.56
C THR A 233 -13.81 22.01 -25.61
N ALA A 234 -14.97 22.15 -26.24
CA ALA A 234 -15.81 23.36 -26.20
C ALA A 234 -16.76 23.38 -24.99
N ASP A 235 -17.00 22.25 -24.35
CA ASP A 235 -17.85 22.10 -23.18
C ASP A 235 -17.16 22.71 -21.94
N ALA A 236 -17.80 23.76 -21.38
CA ALA A 236 -17.23 24.52 -20.26
C ALA A 236 -17.11 23.70 -18.98
N GLU A 237 -18.02 22.74 -18.73
CA GLU A 237 -18.00 21.87 -17.56
C GLU A 237 -16.84 20.87 -17.66
N MET A 238 -16.69 20.19 -18.80
CA MET A 238 -15.57 19.30 -19.07
C MET A 238 -14.23 20.03 -18.94
N LYS A 239 -14.14 21.23 -19.55
CA LYS A 239 -12.94 22.08 -19.47
C LYS A 239 -12.58 22.42 -18.03
N GLY A 240 -13.58 22.75 -17.20
CA GLY A 240 -13.41 23.01 -15.77
C GLY A 240 -12.79 21.80 -15.05
N VAL A 241 -13.38 20.61 -15.24
CA VAL A 241 -12.89 19.36 -14.61
C VAL A 241 -11.47 19.01 -15.08
N PHE A 242 -11.17 19.12 -16.38
CA PHE A 242 -9.85 18.83 -16.89
C PHE A 242 -8.78 19.81 -16.37
N ASN A 243 -9.11 21.10 -16.22
CA ASN A 243 -8.19 22.07 -15.60
C ASN A 243 -7.93 21.80 -14.12
N GLU A 244 -8.91 21.29 -13.36
CA GLU A 244 -8.69 20.84 -12.00
C GLU A 244 -7.72 19.65 -11.96
N ILE A 245 -7.87 18.68 -12.86
CA ILE A 245 -6.95 17.53 -12.99
C ILE A 245 -5.54 18.00 -13.36
N VAL A 246 -5.40 18.94 -14.29
CA VAL A 246 -4.10 19.58 -14.63
C VAL A 246 -3.47 20.18 -13.38
N GLY A 247 -4.24 20.88 -12.55
CA GLY A 247 -3.77 21.43 -11.28
C GLY A 247 -3.26 20.33 -10.32
N ALA A 248 -4.00 19.23 -10.19
CA ALA A 248 -3.62 18.07 -9.40
C ALA A 248 -2.31 17.44 -9.91
N LYS A 249 -2.21 17.18 -11.21
CA LYS A 249 -1.00 16.62 -11.82
C LYS A 249 0.26 17.46 -11.57
N ARG A 250 0.15 18.80 -11.64
CA ARG A 250 1.27 19.69 -11.31
C ARG A 250 1.68 19.59 -9.84
N ARG A 251 0.74 19.45 -8.92
CA ARG A 251 1.06 19.22 -7.49
C ARG A 251 1.75 17.88 -7.28
N HIS A 252 1.24 16.80 -7.88
CA HIS A 252 1.84 15.47 -7.80
C HIS A 252 3.28 15.46 -8.30
N ILE A 253 3.54 16.08 -9.46
CA ILE A 253 4.89 16.24 -10.00
C ILE A 253 5.79 16.96 -8.98
N GLY A 254 5.33 18.06 -8.40
CA GLY A 254 6.09 18.79 -7.37
C GLY A 254 6.43 17.94 -6.14
N LEU A 255 5.49 17.12 -5.65
CA LEU A 255 5.74 16.20 -4.54
C LEU A 255 6.79 15.13 -4.90
N LEU A 256 6.68 14.55 -6.08
CA LEU A 256 7.60 13.53 -6.57
C LEU A 256 9.01 14.09 -6.81
N GLU A 257 9.12 15.29 -7.38
CA GLU A 257 10.41 15.99 -7.58
C GLU A 257 11.07 16.32 -6.24
N ALA A 258 10.30 16.82 -5.28
CA ALA A 258 10.79 17.08 -3.92
C ALA A 258 11.29 15.80 -3.24
N ARG A 259 10.56 14.68 -3.40
CA ARG A 259 11.00 13.38 -2.88
C ARG A 259 12.27 12.89 -3.55
N LEU A 260 12.36 12.98 -4.87
CA LEU A 260 13.56 12.60 -5.62
C LEU A 260 14.78 13.38 -5.15
N ALA A 261 14.62 14.70 -4.98
CA ALA A 261 15.68 15.58 -4.48
C ALA A 261 16.10 15.21 -3.04
N SER A 262 15.15 14.91 -2.13
CA SER A 262 15.46 14.50 -0.75
C SER A 262 16.24 13.20 -0.69
N LEU A 263 16.03 12.31 -1.65
CA LEU A 263 16.80 11.08 -1.81
C LEU A 263 18.18 11.32 -2.48
N GLY A 264 18.47 12.56 -2.92
CA GLY A 264 19.66 12.84 -3.74
C GLY A 264 19.67 12.09 -5.08
N GLY A 265 18.48 11.69 -5.53
CA GLY A 265 18.26 11.05 -6.83
C GLY A 265 18.27 12.07 -7.96
N GLN A 266 18.49 11.59 -9.18
CA GLN A 266 18.38 12.40 -10.38
C GLN A 266 17.23 11.91 -11.25
N GLU A 267 16.61 12.85 -11.94
CA GLU A 267 15.59 12.50 -12.91
C GLU A 267 16.22 11.71 -14.05
N SER A 268 15.59 10.60 -14.44
CA SER A 268 16.05 9.79 -15.56
C SER A 268 15.83 10.56 -16.87
N MET A 269 16.82 10.58 -17.79
CA MET A 269 16.73 11.24 -19.10
C MET A 269 15.54 10.75 -19.95
N GLN A 270 15.01 9.58 -19.69
CA GLN A 270 13.78 9.06 -20.33
C GLN A 270 12.52 9.78 -19.85
N ALA A 271 12.54 10.45 -18.70
CA ALA A 271 11.42 11.25 -18.21
C ALA A 271 11.25 12.57 -19.01
N ALA A 272 12.26 13.04 -19.71
CA ALA A 272 12.22 14.21 -20.59
C ALA A 272 11.64 13.92 -22.00
N GLY A 273 10.96 12.76 -22.16
CA GLY A 273 10.58 12.12 -23.40
C GLY A 273 9.78 12.90 -24.43
N GLY A 274 10.44 13.23 -25.54
CA GLY A 274 9.84 13.74 -26.77
C GLY A 274 9.06 12.73 -27.63
N GLY A 275 8.91 11.45 -27.20
CA GLY A 275 8.25 10.39 -27.99
C GLY A 275 6.73 10.30 -27.84
N ALA A 276 6.16 10.81 -26.77
CA ALA A 276 4.72 10.75 -26.49
C ALA A 276 3.88 11.66 -27.41
N TRP A 277 4.46 12.75 -27.90
CA TRP A 277 3.78 13.76 -28.74
C TRP A 277 3.27 13.24 -30.09
N ALA A 278 4.01 12.35 -30.75
CA ALA A 278 3.63 11.85 -32.07
C ALA A 278 2.42 10.90 -31.99
N THR A 279 2.32 10.10 -30.92
CA THR A 279 1.23 9.16 -30.70
C THR A 279 -0.05 9.89 -30.25
N LEU A 280 0.09 10.92 -29.42
CA LEU A 280 -1.05 11.72 -28.93
C LEU A 280 -1.77 12.45 -30.09
N LYS A 281 -1.01 13.00 -31.04
CA LYS A 281 -1.56 13.77 -32.18
C LYS A 281 -2.42 12.93 -33.14
N SER A 282 -2.14 11.63 -33.30
CA SER A 282 -2.92 10.74 -34.15
C SER A 282 -4.23 10.26 -33.52
N TRP A 283 -4.34 10.30 -32.20
CA TRP A 283 -5.50 9.81 -31.43
C TRP A 283 -6.61 10.86 -31.28
N LEU A 284 -6.34 12.12 -31.57
CA LEU A 284 -7.19 13.27 -31.28
C LEU A 284 -8.12 13.72 -32.42
N GLN A 285 -8.28 12.89 -33.44
CA GLN A 285 -9.12 13.23 -34.60
C GLN A 285 -10.65 13.13 -34.34
N SER A 286 -11.10 12.76 -33.14
CA SER A 286 -12.53 12.71 -32.81
C SER A 286 -12.91 13.84 -31.84
N ASN A 287 -13.65 14.83 -32.31
CA ASN A 287 -14.22 15.95 -31.52
C ASN A 287 -15.50 15.56 -30.76
N ASN A 288 -15.75 14.28 -30.51
CA ASN A 288 -16.91 13.83 -29.75
C ASN A 288 -16.60 13.81 -28.25
N ASP A 289 -17.30 14.58 -27.45
CA ASP A 289 -17.16 14.71 -26.00
C ASP A 289 -17.15 13.34 -25.30
N VAL A 290 -18.03 12.42 -25.69
CA VAL A 290 -18.07 11.05 -25.12
C VAL A 290 -16.76 10.29 -25.36
N ALA A 291 -16.16 10.45 -26.55
CA ALA A 291 -14.88 9.79 -26.87
C ALA A 291 -13.71 10.41 -26.09
N VAL A 292 -13.72 11.73 -25.89
CA VAL A 292 -12.71 12.43 -25.06
C VAL A 292 -12.82 11.98 -23.61
N LEU A 293 -14.02 11.97 -23.04
CA LEU A 293 -14.26 11.53 -21.65
C LEU A 293 -13.85 10.07 -21.44
N ARG A 294 -14.14 9.18 -22.41
CA ARG A 294 -13.74 7.77 -22.32
C ARG A 294 -12.21 7.60 -22.28
N ARG A 295 -11.46 8.42 -23.03
CA ARG A 295 -10.00 8.41 -22.99
C ARG A 295 -9.48 8.94 -21.66
N ALA A 296 -10.02 10.09 -21.20
CA ALA A 296 -9.68 10.67 -19.92
C ALA A 296 -9.90 9.69 -18.75
N LEU A 297 -11.01 8.92 -18.80
CA LEU A 297 -11.24 7.82 -17.85
C LEU A 297 -10.14 6.76 -17.90
N GLY A 298 -9.74 6.31 -19.11
CA GLY A 298 -8.69 5.33 -19.26
C GLY A 298 -7.34 5.80 -18.70
N ASP A 299 -6.99 7.07 -18.90
CA ASP A 299 -5.76 7.66 -18.36
C ASP A 299 -5.83 7.77 -16.82
N LEU A 300 -6.98 8.13 -16.23
CA LEU A 300 -7.16 8.17 -14.78
C LEU A 300 -7.10 6.77 -14.16
N GLN A 301 -7.79 5.79 -14.76
CA GLN A 301 -7.80 4.40 -14.31
C GLN A 301 -6.38 3.82 -14.30
N THR A 302 -5.61 4.07 -15.35
CA THR A 302 -4.20 3.66 -15.41
C THR A 302 -3.42 4.31 -14.27
N GLY A 303 -3.56 5.62 -14.07
CA GLY A 303 -2.87 6.33 -13.00
C GLY A 303 -3.21 5.83 -11.60
N VAL A 304 -4.50 5.52 -11.31
CA VAL A 304 -4.95 4.95 -10.03
C VAL A 304 -4.27 3.61 -9.77
N VAL A 305 -4.30 2.70 -10.78
CA VAL A 305 -3.71 1.36 -10.65
C VAL A 305 -2.19 1.43 -10.49
N ASP A 306 -1.52 2.29 -11.26
CA ASP A 306 -0.07 2.43 -11.19
C ASP A 306 0.38 3.01 -9.84
N ALA A 307 -0.29 4.05 -9.32
CA ALA A 307 0.00 4.61 -8.02
C ALA A 307 -0.19 3.58 -6.89
N PHE A 308 -1.29 2.81 -6.93
CA PHE A 308 -1.53 1.71 -6.00
C PHE A 308 -0.43 0.65 -6.06
N ASN A 309 -0.06 0.20 -7.26
CA ASN A 309 0.98 -0.83 -7.41
C ASN A 309 2.34 -0.34 -6.87
N LEU A 310 2.71 0.91 -7.15
CA LEU A 310 3.94 1.50 -6.63
C LEU A 310 3.91 1.62 -5.09
N SER A 311 2.77 2.03 -4.50
CA SER A 311 2.65 2.16 -3.04
C SER A 311 2.74 0.82 -2.31
N THR A 312 2.32 -0.28 -2.93
CA THR A 312 2.34 -1.62 -2.31
C THR A 312 3.67 -2.36 -2.46
N GLN A 313 4.57 -1.89 -3.30
CA GLN A 313 5.86 -2.55 -3.56
C GLN A 313 7.00 -2.02 -2.69
N LEU A 314 6.89 -0.81 -2.16
CA LEU A 314 7.94 -0.15 -1.41
C LEU A 314 7.77 -0.30 0.10
N THR A 315 8.91 -0.23 0.80
CA THR A 315 8.98 -0.24 2.26
C THR A 315 9.47 1.09 2.83
N ASP A 316 9.21 2.18 2.13
CA ASP A 316 9.52 3.55 2.53
C ASP A 316 8.22 4.33 2.81
N PRO A 317 7.96 4.74 4.07
CA PRO A 317 6.70 5.37 4.45
C PRO A 317 6.46 6.72 3.77
N VAL A 318 7.51 7.48 3.49
CA VAL A 318 7.39 8.82 2.88
C VAL A 318 6.96 8.70 1.41
N THR A 319 7.62 7.85 0.64
CA THR A 319 7.28 7.67 -0.79
C THR A 319 5.93 7.00 -0.96
N THR A 320 5.62 5.99 -0.14
CA THR A 320 4.31 5.32 -0.22
C THR A 320 3.15 6.23 0.18
N ALA A 321 3.35 7.18 1.10
CA ALA A 321 2.35 8.19 1.43
C ALA A 321 2.06 9.13 0.24
N ILE A 322 3.09 9.52 -0.52
CA ILE A 322 2.92 10.33 -1.74
C ILE A 322 2.11 9.54 -2.79
N PHE A 323 2.43 8.27 -3.01
CA PHE A 323 1.68 7.44 -3.98
C PHE A 323 0.22 7.24 -3.57
N ASP A 324 -0.07 7.08 -2.28
CA ASP A 324 -1.44 7.01 -1.78
C ASP A 324 -2.22 8.32 -1.99
N GLU A 325 -1.58 9.46 -1.74
CA GLU A 325 -2.20 10.77 -1.99
C GLU A 325 -2.57 10.90 -3.47
N ILE A 326 -1.64 10.54 -4.37
CA ILE A 326 -1.87 10.52 -5.82
C ILE A 326 -3.03 9.58 -6.16
N GLU A 327 -3.03 8.35 -5.68
CA GLU A 327 -4.07 7.37 -5.94
C GLU A 327 -5.46 7.88 -5.52
N ILE A 328 -5.57 8.38 -4.28
CA ILE A 328 -6.84 8.86 -3.72
C ILE A 328 -7.38 10.07 -4.52
N GLU A 329 -6.50 10.99 -4.91
CA GLU A 329 -6.91 12.17 -5.67
C GLU A 329 -7.33 11.78 -7.09
N LEU A 330 -6.59 10.88 -7.75
CA LEU A 330 -6.95 10.37 -9.08
C LEU A 330 -8.29 9.61 -9.07
N ALA A 331 -8.55 8.80 -8.04
CA ALA A 331 -9.82 8.08 -7.91
C ALA A 331 -11.01 9.04 -7.77
N LYS A 332 -10.86 10.18 -7.08
CA LYS A 332 -11.88 11.22 -7.01
C LYS A 332 -12.14 11.88 -8.38
N HIS A 333 -11.08 12.15 -9.12
CA HIS A 333 -11.18 12.69 -10.47
C HIS A 333 -11.81 11.70 -11.45
N GLU A 334 -11.46 10.41 -11.35
CA GLU A 334 -12.06 9.33 -12.12
C GLU A 334 -13.58 9.30 -11.93
N GLN A 335 -14.08 9.37 -10.69
CA GLN A 335 -15.52 9.42 -10.41
C GLN A 335 -16.18 10.62 -11.09
N ARG A 336 -15.59 11.82 -10.98
CA ARG A 336 -16.15 13.03 -11.61
C ARG A 336 -16.20 12.93 -13.12
N VAL A 337 -15.15 12.38 -13.75
CA VAL A 337 -15.13 12.19 -15.21
C VAL A 337 -16.10 11.09 -15.62
N ALA A 338 -16.29 10.05 -14.80
CA ALA A 338 -17.31 9.02 -15.03
C ALA A 338 -18.74 9.60 -15.01
N ASP A 339 -19.04 10.48 -14.05
CA ASP A 339 -20.34 11.15 -13.97
C ASP A 339 -20.62 12.02 -15.22
N LEU A 340 -19.61 12.77 -15.69
CA LEU A 340 -19.69 13.52 -16.94
C LEU A 340 -19.89 12.61 -18.16
N TYR A 341 -19.15 11.49 -18.21
CA TYR A 341 -19.26 10.51 -19.28
C TYR A 341 -20.69 9.96 -19.40
N HIS A 342 -21.28 9.55 -18.27
CA HIS A 342 -22.64 9.04 -18.25
C HIS A 342 -23.70 10.12 -18.63
N ALA A 343 -23.52 11.34 -18.17
CA ALA A 343 -24.38 12.45 -18.52
C ALA A 343 -24.38 12.75 -20.04
N ARG A 344 -23.20 12.75 -20.68
CA ARG A 344 -23.04 13.00 -22.12
C ARG A 344 -23.48 11.81 -22.97
N LEU A 345 -23.28 10.58 -22.49
CA LEU A 345 -23.77 9.37 -23.16
C LEU A 345 -25.30 9.36 -23.24
N GLY A 346 -26.01 9.60 -22.13
CA GLY A 346 -27.47 9.67 -22.10
C GLY A 346 -28.01 10.80 -22.96
N ALA A 347 -27.35 11.96 -23.02
CA ALA A 347 -27.74 13.06 -23.90
C ALA A 347 -27.54 12.74 -25.40
N ALA A 348 -26.53 11.96 -25.74
CA ALA A 348 -26.26 11.51 -27.11
C ALA A 348 -27.28 10.48 -27.59
N GLU A 349 -27.73 9.59 -26.72
CA GLU A 349 -28.79 8.60 -27.01
C GLU A 349 -30.18 9.23 -27.11
N ALA A 350 -30.46 10.33 -26.39
CA ALA A 350 -31.72 11.05 -26.39
C ALA A 350 -31.92 11.96 -27.63
N LYS A 351 -30.84 12.21 -28.42
CA LYS A 351 -31.00 12.96 -29.69
C LYS A 351 -31.71 12.11 -30.74
N PRO A 352 -32.89 12.51 -31.27
CA PRO A 352 -33.57 11.77 -32.34
C PRO A 352 -32.65 11.68 -33.55
N ALA A 353 -32.59 10.50 -34.16
CA ALA A 353 -31.87 10.29 -35.42
C ALA A 353 -32.38 11.32 -36.44
N SER A 354 -31.49 12.11 -37.01
CA SER A 354 -31.83 13.06 -38.08
C SER A 354 -32.58 12.29 -39.19
N PRO A 355 -33.72 12.78 -39.70
CA PRO A 355 -34.46 12.08 -40.75
C PRO A 355 -33.55 11.93 -41.97
N THR A 356 -33.19 10.70 -42.28
CA THR A 356 -32.57 10.36 -43.55
C THR A 356 -33.47 10.86 -44.67
N THR A 357 -33.02 11.86 -45.40
CA THR A 357 -33.65 12.34 -46.62
C THR A 357 -33.70 11.15 -47.59
N ARG A 358 -34.84 10.46 -47.67
CA ARG A 358 -35.11 9.53 -48.77
C ARG A 358 -35.10 10.33 -50.04
N ALA A 359 -34.05 10.23 -50.81
CA ALA A 359 -34.04 10.67 -52.20
C ALA A 359 -35.20 9.93 -52.92
N ALA A 360 -36.21 10.70 -53.32
CA ALA A 360 -37.23 10.21 -54.19
C ALA A 360 -36.59 9.86 -55.52
N VAL A 361 -36.52 8.58 -55.84
CA VAL A 361 -36.30 8.13 -57.22
C VAL A 361 -37.64 8.26 -57.88
N GLY A 362 -37.82 9.35 -58.63
CA GLY A 362 -38.94 9.56 -59.53
C GLY A 362 -38.71 8.78 -60.84
N ALA A 363 -39.80 8.20 -61.29
CA ALA A 363 -40.19 7.56 -62.53
C ALA A 363 -39.28 7.61 -63.75
#